data_e04470f979b0ade6022bec1fa8c0cd65
#
_entry.id   e04470f979b0ade6022bec1fa8c0cd65
#
_cell.length_a   1.000
_cell.length_b   1.000
_cell.length_c   1.000
_cell.angle_alpha   90.00
_cell.angle_beta   90.00
_cell.angle_gamma   90.00
#
_symmetry.space_group_name_H-M   'P 1'
#
loop_
_entity.id
_entity.type
_entity.pdbx_description
1 polymer ?
#
loop_
_entity_poly.entity_id
_entity_poly.type
_entity_poly.pdbx_seq_one_letter_code
_entity_poly.pdbx_strand_id
1 'polypeptide(L)'
;MMRERVMTEPKELVRIELKNAGFDIDSMQVPKRVYLLADGIYDAMLEKGYGEYKYPLGGALYVFKNNPQIGFIKGQMCSPGIATQAEDLIAGGVKELIHVGLAGGIHSELNVGDVILTEGAYNDTAVARLYGFDYDFLETTSSLTDGMEYMLTKKGIKVNRGKHWTTDAGYHETWGQVLDYRSKGALCVEMEGVGLFTIAKYRECMATAIYIITDVITEQGWNIGWEGNKIDEVIAKIVDMIAG
;
A
#
# COMPACT_ATOMS: atom_id res chain seq x y z
N MET A 1 -29.34 -1.70 18.39
CA MET A 1 -28.14 -1.06 18.98
C MET A 1 -27.06 -2.06 19.45
N MET A 2 -27.37 -3.06 20.30
CA MET A 2 -26.32 -4.02 20.76
C MET A 2 -25.77 -4.95 19.67
N ARG A 3 -26.53 -5.29 18.63
CA ARG A 3 -26.08 -6.22 17.55
C ARG A 3 -25.08 -5.62 16.56
N GLU A 4 -24.97 -4.30 16.48
CA GLU A 4 -24.08 -3.57 15.54
C GLU A 4 -22.83 -3.02 16.23
N ARG A 5 -22.67 -3.26 17.54
CA ARG A 5 -21.49 -2.81 18.27
C ARG A 5 -20.28 -3.64 17.88
N VAL A 6 -19.23 -2.99 17.38
CA VAL A 6 -17.91 -3.61 17.20
C VAL A 6 -17.37 -4.01 18.58
N MET A 7 -16.96 -5.26 18.73
CA MET A 7 -16.50 -5.85 19.99
C MET A 7 -14.98 -5.99 20.08
N THR A 8 -14.29 -5.76 18.98
CA THR A 8 -12.82 -5.87 18.87
C THR A 8 -12.24 -4.49 18.62
N GLU A 9 -11.39 -4.01 19.53
CA GLU A 9 -10.74 -2.70 19.43
C GLU A 9 -9.24 -2.90 19.18
N PRO A 10 -8.70 -2.46 18.01
CA PRO A 10 -7.29 -2.65 17.68
C PRO A 10 -6.35 -2.09 18.74
N LYS A 11 -6.70 -0.94 19.34
CA LYS A 11 -5.87 -0.29 20.37
C LYS A 11 -5.69 -1.16 21.62
N GLU A 12 -6.68 -1.97 22.00
CA GLU A 12 -6.57 -2.89 23.15
C GLU A 12 -5.58 -4.01 22.85
N LEU A 13 -5.69 -4.63 21.66
CA LEU A 13 -4.80 -5.71 21.24
C LEU A 13 -3.36 -5.21 21.10
N VAL A 14 -3.16 -4.13 20.38
CA VAL A 14 -1.85 -3.49 20.16
C VAL A 14 -1.18 -3.13 21.50
N ARG A 15 -1.94 -2.59 22.46
CA ARG A 15 -1.41 -2.30 23.81
C ARG A 15 -0.91 -3.56 24.53
N ILE A 16 -1.64 -4.67 24.43
CA ILE A 16 -1.24 -5.93 25.05
C ILE A 16 0.01 -6.50 24.38
N GLU A 17 0.06 -6.53 23.05
CA GLU A 17 1.20 -7.03 22.29
C GLU A 17 2.47 -6.23 22.55
N LEU A 18 2.38 -4.89 22.50
CA LEU A 18 3.50 -4.01 22.79
C LEU A 18 3.99 -4.19 24.23
N LYS A 19 3.08 -4.26 25.21
CA LYS A 19 3.43 -4.50 26.62
C LYS A 19 4.16 -5.83 26.81
N ASN A 20 3.71 -6.90 26.15
CA ASN A 20 4.37 -8.20 26.19
C ASN A 20 5.78 -8.16 25.56
N ALA A 21 5.99 -7.27 24.60
CA ALA A 21 7.29 -7.01 23.97
C ALA A 21 8.16 -5.99 24.76
N GLY A 22 7.68 -5.49 25.91
CA GLY A 22 8.42 -4.55 26.77
C GLY A 22 8.26 -3.08 26.39
N PHE A 23 7.26 -2.73 25.60
CA PHE A 23 6.95 -1.35 25.20
C PHE A 23 5.68 -0.83 25.88
N ASP A 24 5.64 0.48 26.12
CA ASP A 24 4.44 1.18 26.56
C ASP A 24 3.96 2.12 25.46
N ILE A 25 2.77 1.84 24.90
CA ILE A 25 2.19 2.58 23.79
C ILE A 25 2.05 4.08 24.08
N ASP A 26 1.78 4.45 25.34
CA ASP A 26 1.54 5.83 25.71
C ASP A 26 2.86 6.65 25.82
N SER A 27 4.01 5.97 25.86
CA SER A 27 5.36 6.58 25.86
C SER A 27 6.10 6.45 24.52
N MET A 28 5.55 5.71 23.56
CA MET A 28 6.20 5.47 22.26
C MET A 28 6.19 6.73 21.37
N GLN A 29 7.31 6.93 20.68
CA GLN A 29 7.41 7.91 19.59
C GLN A 29 7.22 7.22 18.25
N VAL A 30 5.96 6.98 17.91
CA VAL A 30 5.59 6.32 16.64
C VAL A 30 5.74 7.30 15.47
N PRO A 31 6.31 6.89 14.32
CA PRO A 31 6.39 7.75 13.15
C PRO A 31 4.98 8.13 12.67
N LYS A 32 4.84 9.37 12.20
CA LYS A 32 3.55 9.85 11.68
C LYS A 32 3.24 9.28 10.31
N ARG A 33 4.27 9.04 9.50
CA ARG A 33 4.17 8.45 8.15
C ARG A 33 4.84 7.10 8.13
N VAL A 34 4.14 6.09 7.59
CA VAL A 34 4.69 4.75 7.41
C VAL A 34 4.48 4.28 5.96
N TYR A 35 5.57 3.82 5.36
CA TYR A 35 5.54 3.12 4.08
C TYR A 35 5.34 1.61 4.32
N LEU A 36 4.29 1.05 3.71
CA LEU A 36 4.03 -0.39 3.68
C LEU A 36 4.59 -0.91 2.37
N LEU A 37 5.66 -1.69 2.43
CA LEU A 37 6.48 -2.04 1.27
C LEU A 37 6.26 -3.50 0.86
N ALA A 38 6.08 -3.76 -0.43
CA ALA A 38 6.13 -5.12 -0.96
C ALA A 38 7.52 -5.74 -0.73
N ASP A 39 7.60 -7.09 -0.72
CA ASP A 39 8.75 -7.87 -0.29
C ASP A 39 10.09 -7.37 -0.86
N GLY A 40 10.23 -7.33 -2.18
CA GLY A 40 11.51 -6.92 -2.80
C GLY A 40 11.90 -5.46 -2.53
N ILE A 41 10.91 -4.58 -2.33
CA ILE A 41 11.15 -3.16 -1.98
C ILE A 41 11.59 -3.07 -0.51
N TYR A 42 10.93 -3.83 0.36
CA TYR A 42 11.30 -3.89 1.78
C TYR A 42 12.72 -4.43 1.98
N ASP A 43 13.06 -5.53 1.30
CA ASP A 43 14.37 -6.14 1.36
C ASP A 43 15.46 -5.16 0.88
N ALA A 44 15.23 -4.44 -0.22
CA ALA A 44 16.14 -3.42 -0.71
C ALA A 44 16.34 -2.26 0.30
N MET A 45 15.28 -1.87 1.05
CA MET A 45 15.40 -0.88 2.13
C MET A 45 16.30 -1.37 3.28
N LEU A 46 16.17 -2.64 3.67
CA LEU A 46 16.99 -3.26 4.72
C LEU A 46 18.45 -3.39 4.28
N GLU A 47 18.70 -3.86 3.07
CA GLU A 47 20.05 -4.02 2.51
C GLU A 47 20.81 -2.69 2.48
N LYS A 48 20.15 -1.59 2.14
CA LYS A 48 20.75 -0.25 2.16
C LYS A 48 20.91 0.33 3.57
N GLY A 49 20.34 -0.30 4.60
CA GLY A 49 20.50 0.11 5.99
C GLY A 49 19.94 1.48 6.32
N TYR A 50 18.90 1.94 5.62
CA TYR A 50 18.30 3.27 5.80
C TYR A 50 17.54 3.44 7.12
N GLY A 51 17.05 2.34 7.71
CA GLY A 51 16.26 2.37 8.92
C GLY A 51 16.87 1.61 10.09
N GLU A 52 16.34 1.89 11.27
CA GLU A 52 16.58 1.13 12.49
C GLU A 52 15.27 0.52 12.95
N TYR A 53 15.31 -0.77 13.35
CA TYR A 53 14.17 -1.40 13.99
C TYR A 53 13.76 -0.59 15.24
N LYS A 54 12.47 -0.35 15.37
CA LYS A 54 11.97 0.46 16.46
C LYS A 54 10.95 -0.26 17.31
N TYR A 55 9.89 -0.79 16.72
CA TYR A 55 8.76 -1.36 17.44
C TYR A 55 8.16 -2.57 16.71
N PRO A 56 7.61 -3.56 17.44
CA PRO A 56 6.79 -4.64 16.88
C PRO A 56 5.33 -4.16 16.71
N LEU A 57 5.11 -3.09 15.94
CA LEU A 57 3.80 -2.50 15.73
C LEU A 57 3.31 -2.76 14.30
N GLY A 58 2.26 -3.57 14.15
CA GLY A 58 1.78 -4.04 12.85
C GLY A 58 2.78 -4.95 12.12
N GLY A 59 3.83 -5.42 12.81
CA GLY A 59 4.99 -6.13 12.34
C GLY A 59 6.29 -5.46 12.76
N ALA A 60 7.40 -5.72 12.08
CA ALA A 60 8.69 -5.09 12.38
C ALA A 60 8.74 -3.67 11.79
N LEU A 61 8.40 -2.68 12.58
CA LEU A 61 8.43 -1.27 12.19
C LEU A 61 9.84 -0.71 12.34
N TYR A 62 10.38 -0.19 11.24
CA TYR A 62 11.64 0.53 11.16
C TYR A 62 11.40 2.03 11.04
N VAL A 63 12.27 2.84 11.60
CA VAL A 63 12.28 4.31 11.42
C VAL A 63 13.55 4.75 10.71
N PHE A 64 13.45 5.82 9.92
CA PHE A 64 14.62 6.37 9.27
C PHE A 64 15.55 7.04 10.26
N LYS A 65 16.87 6.77 10.13
CA LYS A 65 17.91 7.31 11.02
C LYS A 65 17.98 8.84 11.00
N ASN A 66 17.71 9.44 9.84
CA ASN A 66 17.73 10.88 9.62
C ASN A 66 16.38 11.56 9.86
N ASN A 67 15.28 10.80 9.95
CA ASN A 67 13.94 11.34 10.18
C ASN A 67 13.03 10.35 10.93
N PRO A 68 13.00 10.37 12.26
CA PRO A 68 12.20 9.44 13.07
C PRO A 68 10.68 9.63 12.94
N GLN A 69 10.22 10.67 12.22
CA GLN A 69 8.80 10.86 11.91
C GLN A 69 8.35 10.03 10.71
N ILE A 70 9.25 9.37 10.01
CA ILE A 70 8.98 8.50 8.87
C ILE A 70 9.49 7.11 9.20
N GLY A 71 8.66 6.11 8.93
CA GLY A 71 9.00 4.70 9.08
C GLY A 71 8.65 3.88 7.86
N PHE A 72 9.09 2.64 7.86
CA PHE A 72 8.70 1.64 6.88
C PHE A 72 8.53 0.27 7.52
N ILE A 73 7.72 -0.55 6.90
CA ILE A 73 7.39 -1.90 7.34
C ILE A 73 7.14 -2.77 6.11
N LYS A 74 7.33 -4.07 6.23
CA LYS A 74 6.85 -5.01 5.22
C LYS A 74 5.32 -4.96 5.17
N GLY A 75 4.76 -4.64 4.02
CA GLY A 75 3.30 -4.63 3.80
C GLY A 75 2.73 -6.05 3.81
N GLN A 76 1.59 -6.21 4.45
CA GLN A 76 0.86 -7.48 4.40
C GLN A 76 0.15 -7.62 3.06
N MET A 77 0.16 -8.85 2.55
CA MET A 77 -0.47 -9.20 1.29
C MET A 77 -2.00 -9.26 1.42
N CYS A 78 -2.69 -8.91 0.35
CA CYS A 78 -4.14 -8.91 0.18
C CYS A 78 -4.90 -7.91 1.06
N SER A 79 -6.11 -7.55 0.62
CA SER A 79 -6.95 -6.57 1.29
C SER A 79 -7.19 -6.85 2.78
N PRO A 80 -7.49 -8.07 3.25
CA PRO A 80 -7.64 -8.34 4.68
C PRO A 80 -6.33 -8.18 5.47
N GLY A 81 -5.20 -8.60 4.90
CA GLY A 81 -3.90 -8.52 5.56
C GLY A 81 -3.46 -7.07 5.79
N ILE A 82 -3.46 -6.27 4.72
CA ILE A 82 -3.07 -4.86 4.83
C ILE A 82 -4.08 -4.04 5.65
N ALA A 83 -5.37 -4.41 5.63
CA ALA A 83 -6.38 -3.77 6.46
C ALA A 83 -6.09 -3.97 7.96
N THR A 84 -5.82 -5.20 8.39
CA THR A 84 -5.44 -5.51 9.77
C THR A 84 -4.16 -4.76 10.17
N GLN A 85 -3.15 -4.76 9.31
CA GLN A 85 -1.90 -4.05 9.57
C GLN A 85 -2.11 -2.53 9.68
N ALA A 86 -2.96 -1.96 8.84
CA ALA A 86 -3.31 -0.53 8.91
C ALA A 86 -4.03 -0.18 10.22
N GLU A 87 -4.95 -1.04 10.70
CA GLU A 87 -5.61 -0.88 11.99
C GLU A 87 -4.58 -0.82 13.13
N ASP A 88 -3.60 -1.73 13.17
CA ASP A 88 -2.57 -1.78 14.19
C ASP A 88 -1.69 -0.52 14.17
N LEU A 89 -1.24 -0.11 12.98
CA LEU A 89 -0.41 1.09 12.81
C LEU A 89 -1.14 2.35 13.25
N ILE A 90 -2.40 2.52 12.86
CA ILE A 90 -3.23 3.66 13.24
C ILE A 90 -3.52 3.65 14.74
N ALA A 91 -3.80 2.48 15.34
CA ALA A 91 -3.98 2.31 16.78
C ALA A 91 -2.72 2.71 17.56
N GLY A 92 -1.54 2.49 16.99
CA GLY A 92 -0.25 2.95 17.51
C GLY A 92 0.00 4.44 17.36
N GLY A 93 -0.75 5.14 16.50
CA GLY A 93 -0.65 6.61 16.34
C GLY A 93 -0.16 7.09 14.96
N VAL A 94 0.03 6.19 14.00
CA VAL A 94 0.35 6.55 12.60
C VAL A 94 -0.80 7.38 11.99
N LYS A 95 -0.46 8.35 11.14
CA LYS A 95 -1.40 9.28 10.51
C LYS A 95 -1.42 9.24 8.99
N GLU A 96 -0.35 8.76 8.40
CA GLU A 96 -0.18 8.68 6.95
C GLU A 96 0.35 7.31 6.57
N LEU A 97 -0.37 6.61 5.72
CA LEU A 97 -0.02 5.28 5.22
C LEU A 97 0.22 5.35 3.71
N ILE A 98 1.37 4.89 3.26
CA ILE A 98 1.73 4.87 1.84
C ILE A 98 2.09 3.43 1.48
N HIS A 99 1.26 2.79 0.69
CA HIS A 99 1.61 1.48 0.14
C HIS A 99 2.52 1.65 -1.08
N VAL A 100 3.61 0.90 -1.12
CA VAL A 100 4.47 0.80 -2.31
C VAL A 100 4.54 -0.66 -2.69
N GLY A 101 3.78 -1.01 -3.72
CA GLY A 101 3.49 -2.37 -4.11
C GLY A 101 3.87 -2.69 -5.55
N LEU A 102 3.52 -3.90 -5.94
CA LEU A 102 3.66 -4.42 -7.30
C LEU A 102 2.26 -4.60 -7.89
N ALA A 103 2.13 -4.47 -9.22
CA ALA A 103 0.84 -4.60 -9.89
C ALA A 103 0.98 -5.14 -11.31
N GLY A 104 -0.05 -5.84 -11.79
CA GLY A 104 -0.21 -6.20 -13.18
C GLY A 104 -0.78 -5.04 -14.00
N GLY A 105 -0.11 -4.62 -15.07
CA GLY A 105 -0.63 -3.62 -15.99
C GLY A 105 -1.81 -4.18 -16.80
N ILE A 106 -2.92 -3.45 -16.85
CA ILE A 106 -4.08 -3.83 -17.66
C ILE A 106 -4.32 -2.89 -18.84
N HIS A 107 -3.51 -1.85 -18.99
CA HIS A 107 -3.60 -0.90 -20.11
C HIS A 107 -2.49 -1.18 -21.13
N SER A 108 -2.84 -1.15 -22.43
CA SER A 108 -1.93 -1.55 -23.53
C SER A 108 -0.70 -0.65 -23.71
N GLU A 109 -0.73 0.55 -23.15
CA GLU A 109 0.37 1.52 -23.22
C GLU A 109 1.39 1.36 -22.08
N LEU A 110 1.08 0.51 -21.09
CA LEU A 110 1.95 0.26 -19.96
C LEU A 110 3.01 -0.80 -20.30
N ASN A 111 4.15 -0.62 -19.71
CA ASN A 111 5.28 -1.55 -19.78
C ASN A 111 5.74 -1.94 -18.39
N VAL A 112 6.37 -3.10 -18.30
CA VAL A 112 7.08 -3.54 -17.09
C VAL A 112 8.08 -2.46 -16.66
N GLY A 113 8.05 -2.13 -15.36
CA GLY A 113 8.83 -1.05 -14.76
C GLY A 113 8.18 0.34 -14.82
N ASP A 114 7.01 0.48 -15.43
CA ASP A 114 6.26 1.73 -15.30
C ASP A 114 5.75 1.90 -13.87
N VAL A 115 5.68 3.13 -13.41
CA VAL A 115 5.22 3.48 -12.07
C VAL A 115 3.83 4.09 -12.15
N ILE A 116 2.91 3.53 -11.38
CA ILE A 116 1.55 4.03 -11.21
C ILE A 116 1.46 4.74 -9.87
N LEU A 117 1.00 5.98 -9.88
CA LEU A 117 0.56 6.70 -8.68
C LEU A 117 -0.97 6.72 -8.69
N THR A 118 -1.58 6.06 -7.72
CA THR A 118 -3.02 5.86 -7.77
C THR A 118 -3.83 7.02 -7.21
N GLU A 119 -4.98 7.27 -7.83
CA GLU A 119 -6.02 8.19 -7.33
C GLU A 119 -7.12 7.44 -6.56
N GLY A 120 -7.13 6.11 -6.63
CA GLY A 120 -8.08 5.25 -5.96
C GLY A 120 -8.23 3.89 -6.63
N ALA A 121 -8.98 3.02 -5.97
CA ALA A 121 -9.16 1.63 -6.33
C ALA A 121 -10.61 1.28 -6.63
N TYR A 122 -10.86 0.60 -7.74
CA TYR A 122 -12.10 -0.13 -7.97
C TYR A 122 -12.14 -1.37 -7.07
N ASN A 123 -13.29 -1.57 -6.43
CA ASN A 123 -13.46 -2.58 -5.39
C ASN A 123 -14.01 -3.89 -5.94
N ASP A 124 -13.19 -4.93 -5.95
CA ASP A 124 -13.58 -6.32 -6.18
C ASP A 124 -13.14 -7.20 -4.99
N THR A 125 -13.38 -6.68 -3.76
CA THR A 125 -12.99 -7.32 -2.50
C THR A 125 -14.13 -7.32 -1.48
N ALA A 126 -14.00 -8.09 -0.41
CA ALA A 126 -15.00 -8.15 0.65
C ALA A 126 -14.80 -7.09 1.74
N VAL A 127 -13.58 -6.56 1.93
CA VAL A 127 -13.21 -5.75 3.10
C VAL A 127 -14.05 -4.49 3.23
N ALA A 128 -14.21 -3.70 2.18
CA ALA A 128 -14.94 -2.45 2.24
C ALA A 128 -16.38 -2.63 2.75
N ARG A 129 -17.08 -3.64 2.23
CA ARG A 129 -18.46 -3.95 2.64
C ARG A 129 -18.56 -4.35 4.11
N LEU A 130 -17.57 -5.10 4.62
CA LEU A 130 -17.55 -5.51 6.03
C LEU A 130 -17.33 -4.34 6.99
N TYR A 131 -16.71 -3.26 6.52
CA TYR A 131 -16.57 -1.98 7.24
C TYR A 131 -17.72 -1.00 6.98
N GLY A 132 -18.80 -1.45 6.30
CA GLY A 132 -19.99 -0.65 6.02
C GLY A 132 -19.90 0.27 4.81
N PHE A 133 -18.88 0.09 3.96
CA PHE A 133 -18.70 0.85 2.72
C PHE A 133 -19.14 0.00 1.51
N ASP A 134 -20.32 0.28 1.00
CA ASP A 134 -20.85 -0.33 -0.23
C ASP A 134 -20.49 0.57 -1.43
N TYR A 135 -19.19 0.73 -1.67
CA TYR A 135 -18.65 1.57 -2.74
C TYR A 135 -17.94 0.73 -3.80
N ASP A 136 -18.22 1.03 -5.07
CA ASP A 136 -17.51 0.45 -6.21
C ASP A 136 -16.09 1.03 -6.39
N PHE A 137 -15.82 2.19 -5.78
CA PHE A 137 -14.56 2.90 -5.88
C PHE A 137 -14.21 3.62 -4.57
N LEU A 138 -12.97 3.46 -4.11
CA LEU A 138 -12.42 4.16 -2.95
C LEU A 138 -11.27 5.07 -3.39
N GLU A 139 -11.35 6.33 -3.04
CA GLU A 139 -10.34 7.33 -3.37
C GLU A 139 -9.18 7.33 -2.36
N THR A 140 -8.00 7.72 -2.85
CA THR A 140 -6.85 8.06 -2.01
C THR A 140 -7.05 9.43 -1.34
N THR A 141 -6.17 9.80 -0.42
CA THR A 141 -6.09 11.17 0.10
C THR A 141 -5.31 12.04 -0.91
N SER A 142 -6.01 12.88 -1.65
CA SER A 142 -5.46 13.66 -2.76
C SER A 142 -4.21 14.46 -2.39
N SER A 143 -4.22 15.14 -1.24
CA SER A 143 -3.06 15.93 -0.77
C SER A 143 -1.81 15.07 -0.53
N LEU A 144 -1.99 13.83 -0.03
CA LEU A 144 -0.88 12.89 0.14
C LEU A 144 -0.40 12.36 -1.21
N THR A 145 -1.32 12.07 -2.13
CA THR A 145 -1.02 11.65 -3.50
C THR A 145 -0.23 12.72 -4.25
N ASP A 146 -0.66 13.99 -4.18
CA ASP A 146 0.05 15.11 -4.82
C ASP A 146 1.47 15.28 -4.24
N GLY A 147 1.62 15.09 -2.91
CA GLY A 147 2.92 15.07 -2.27
C GLY A 147 3.84 13.98 -2.77
N MET A 148 3.30 12.77 -3.02
CA MET A 148 4.08 11.65 -3.58
C MET A 148 4.44 11.90 -5.04
N GLU A 149 3.55 12.47 -5.85
CA GLU A 149 3.85 12.86 -7.22
C GLU A 149 5.01 13.84 -7.30
N TYR A 150 5.01 14.85 -6.44
CA TYR A 150 6.11 15.80 -6.34
C TYR A 150 7.44 15.12 -5.99
N MET A 151 7.44 14.19 -5.00
CA MET A 151 8.65 13.47 -4.60
C MET A 151 9.19 12.58 -5.72
N LEU A 152 8.32 11.81 -6.39
CA LEU A 152 8.68 10.94 -7.52
C LEU A 152 9.26 11.75 -8.68
N THR A 153 8.58 12.81 -9.08
CA THR A 153 9.01 13.69 -10.19
C THR A 153 10.35 14.36 -9.89
N LYS A 154 10.55 14.84 -8.66
CA LYS A 154 11.81 15.46 -8.22
C LYS A 154 13.00 14.50 -8.33
N LYS A 155 12.78 13.21 -8.15
CA LYS A 155 13.80 12.15 -8.32
C LYS A 155 13.89 11.63 -9.77
N GLY A 156 13.20 12.27 -10.71
CA GLY A 156 13.20 11.89 -12.14
C GLY A 156 12.45 10.58 -12.43
N ILE A 157 11.58 10.15 -11.54
CA ILE A 157 10.72 8.98 -11.76
C ILE A 157 9.47 9.45 -12.50
N LYS A 158 9.29 8.95 -13.72
CA LYS A 158 8.07 9.20 -14.50
C LYS A 158 6.94 8.37 -13.89
N VAL A 159 5.81 9.01 -13.62
CA VAL A 159 4.61 8.36 -13.09
C VAL A 159 3.46 8.41 -14.10
N ASN A 160 2.66 7.37 -14.12
CA ASN A 160 1.35 7.36 -14.74
C ASN A 160 0.33 7.50 -13.61
N ARG A 161 -0.32 8.66 -13.53
CA ARG A 161 -1.33 8.92 -12.50
C ARG A 161 -2.69 8.45 -12.99
N GLY A 162 -3.42 7.68 -12.16
CA GLY A 162 -4.73 7.17 -12.52
C GLY A 162 -5.31 6.20 -11.50
N LYS A 163 -6.33 5.49 -11.90
CA LYS A 163 -7.06 4.55 -11.05
C LYS A 163 -6.49 3.15 -11.20
N HIS A 164 -6.79 2.28 -10.24
CA HIS A 164 -6.47 0.86 -10.36
C HIS A 164 -7.65 -0.02 -9.91
N TRP A 165 -7.50 -1.31 -10.04
CA TRP A 165 -8.44 -2.33 -9.62
C TRP A 165 -7.80 -3.20 -8.55
N THR A 166 -8.50 -3.40 -7.41
CA THR A 166 -8.09 -4.33 -6.36
C THR A 166 -8.98 -5.56 -6.40
N THR A 167 -8.38 -6.76 -6.49
CA THR A 167 -9.08 -8.04 -6.49
C THR A 167 -8.63 -8.95 -5.34
N ASP A 168 -9.55 -9.80 -4.84
CA ASP A 168 -9.22 -10.88 -3.89
C ASP A 168 -8.76 -12.17 -4.60
N ALA A 169 -8.76 -12.21 -5.95
CA ALA A 169 -8.56 -13.42 -6.74
C ALA A 169 -7.56 -13.24 -7.89
N GLY A 170 -6.30 -12.91 -7.58
CA GLY A 170 -5.25 -12.59 -8.56
C GLY A 170 -4.95 -13.67 -9.60
N TYR A 171 -5.32 -14.93 -9.38
CA TYR A 171 -5.23 -15.97 -10.41
C TYR A 171 -6.56 -16.25 -11.14
N HIS A 172 -7.55 -15.38 -10.97
CA HIS A 172 -8.85 -15.47 -11.64
C HIS A 172 -9.26 -14.16 -12.32
N GLU A 173 -8.29 -13.44 -12.86
CA GLU A 173 -8.49 -12.22 -13.63
C GLU A 173 -8.88 -12.58 -15.08
N THR A 174 -10.16 -12.44 -15.38
CA THR A 174 -10.66 -12.75 -16.71
C THR A 174 -10.47 -11.59 -17.68
N TRP A 175 -10.33 -11.88 -18.97
CA TRP A 175 -10.23 -10.83 -19.99
C TRP A 175 -11.44 -9.89 -20.00
N GLY A 176 -12.63 -10.39 -19.68
CA GLY A 176 -13.84 -9.58 -19.51
C GLY A 176 -13.69 -8.54 -18.40
N GLN A 177 -13.19 -8.94 -17.23
CA GLN A 177 -12.92 -8.01 -16.11
C GLN A 177 -11.85 -6.98 -16.48
N VAL A 178 -10.77 -7.42 -17.14
CA VAL A 178 -9.72 -6.51 -17.63
C VAL A 178 -10.31 -5.42 -18.54
N LEU A 179 -11.17 -5.80 -19.49
CA LEU A 179 -11.83 -4.84 -20.39
C LEU A 179 -12.77 -3.89 -19.63
N ASP A 180 -13.54 -4.41 -18.67
CA ASP A 180 -14.46 -3.61 -17.85
C ASP A 180 -13.72 -2.56 -17.02
N TYR A 181 -12.68 -2.96 -16.28
CA TYR A 181 -11.92 -2.02 -15.45
C TYR A 181 -11.07 -1.06 -16.28
N ARG A 182 -10.53 -1.51 -17.42
CA ARG A 182 -9.88 -0.63 -18.39
C ARG A 182 -10.85 0.44 -18.91
N SER A 183 -12.09 0.07 -19.24
CA SER A 183 -13.11 1.02 -19.71
C SER A 183 -13.48 2.07 -18.66
N LYS A 184 -13.32 1.75 -17.38
CA LYS A 184 -13.49 2.66 -16.23
C LYS A 184 -12.24 3.51 -15.95
N GLY A 185 -11.16 3.30 -16.71
CA GLY A 185 -9.90 4.03 -16.57
C GLY A 185 -8.91 3.43 -15.57
N ALA A 186 -9.06 2.17 -15.19
CA ALA A 186 -8.05 1.49 -14.38
C ALA A 186 -6.81 1.19 -15.23
N LEU A 187 -5.63 1.47 -14.67
CA LEU A 187 -4.33 1.27 -15.30
C LEU A 187 -3.73 -0.09 -14.95
N CYS A 188 -3.94 -0.56 -13.72
CA CYS A 188 -3.36 -1.80 -13.22
C CYS A 188 -4.30 -2.51 -12.24
N VAL A 189 -3.94 -3.74 -11.88
CA VAL A 189 -4.62 -4.60 -10.90
C VAL A 189 -3.63 -5.03 -9.83
N GLU A 190 -4.10 -5.10 -8.58
CA GLU A 190 -3.36 -5.54 -7.41
C GLU A 190 -4.34 -6.07 -6.33
N MET A 191 -3.89 -6.34 -5.11
CA MET A 191 -4.69 -7.05 -4.11
C MET A 191 -4.84 -6.31 -2.76
N GLU A 192 -4.28 -5.09 -2.59
CA GLU A 192 -4.13 -4.41 -1.30
C GLU A 192 -4.91 -3.09 -1.19
N GLY A 193 -4.98 -2.31 -2.25
CA GLY A 193 -5.39 -0.90 -2.23
C GLY A 193 -6.73 -0.65 -1.57
N VAL A 194 -7.76 -1.43 -1.91
CA VAL A 194 -9.09 -1.31 -1.28
C VAL A 194 -9.03 -1.54 0.22
N GLY A 195 -8.27 -2.55 0.67
CA GLY A 195 -8.10 -2.81 2.11
C GLY A 195 -7.52 -1.61 2.84
N LEU A 196 -6.43 -1.06 2.33
CA LEU A 196 -5.77 0.12 2.89
C LEU A 196 -6.68 1.35 2.92
N PHE A 197 -7.32 1.68 1.78
CA PHE A 197 -8.16 2.87 1.66
C PHE A 197 -9.45 2.78 2.47
N THR A 198 -9.98 1.56 2.64
CA THR A 198 -11.11 1.29 3.53
C THR A 198 -10.77 1.68 4.97
N ILE A 199 -9.66 1.18 5.51
CA ILE A 199 -9.27 1.46 6.88
C ILE A 199 -8.89 2.92 7.06
N ALA A 200 -8.16 3.51 6.12
CA ALA A 200 -7.82 4.92 6.15
C ALA A 200 -9.07 5.80 6.23
N LYS A 201 -10.09 5.51 5.41
CA LYS A 201 -11.37 6.21 5.44
C LYS A 201 -12.14 5.97 6.75
N TYR A 202 -12.19 4.72 7.23
CA TYR A 202 -12.91 4.35 8.45
C TYR A 202 -12.31 4.99 9.72
N ARG A 203 -10.97 5.12 9.75
CA ARG A 203 -10.21 5.68 10.89
C ARG A 203 -9.78 7.13 10.70
N GLU A 204 -10.22 7.81 9.64
CA GLU A 204 -9.86 9.20 9.32
C GLU A 204 -8.33 9.41 9.25
N CYS A 205 -7.62 8.44 8.66
CA CYS A 205 -6.19 8.47 8.40
C CYS A 205 -5.95 8.79 6.91
N MET A 206 -4.81 9.37 6.57
CA MET A 206 -4.43 9.63 5.18
C MET A 206 -3.80 8.39 4.56
N ALA A 207 -4.18 8.06 3.32
CA ALA A 207 -3.56 6.97 2.58
C ALA A 207 -3.44 7.26 1.08
N THR A 208 -2.37 6.71 0.48
CA THR A 208 -2.15 6.63 -0.95
C THR A 208 -1.32 5.40 -1.30
N ALA A 209 -1.16 5.10 -2.60
CA ALA A 209 -0.29 4.00 -3.01
C ALA A 209 0.46 4.31 -4.30
N ILE A 210 1.61 3.64 -4.46
CA ILE A 210 2.49 3.65 -5.61
C ILE A 210 2.69 2.19 -6.03
N TYR A 211 2.52 1.89 -7.30
CA TYR A 211 2.70 0.54 -7.83
C TYR A 211 3.76 0.52 -8.93
N ILE A 212 4.59 -0.52 -8.94
CA ILE A 212 5.51 -0.83 -10.02
C ILE A 212 4.87 -1.92 -10.87
N ILE A 213 4.77 -1.72 -12.17
CA ILE A 213 4.24 -2.73 -13.09
C ILE A 213 5.28 -3.84 -13.26
N THR A 214 4.89 -5.06 -12.89
CA THR A 214 5.75 -6.26 -12.97
C THR A 214 5.41 -7.17 -14.14
N ASP A 215 4.19 -7.05 -14.65
CA ASP A 215 3.63 -7.86 -15.73
C ASP A 215 2.52 -7.08 -16.42
N VAL A 216 2.12 -7.52 -17.61
CA VAL A 216 1.05 -6.87 -18.38
C VAL A 216 0.09 -7.91 -18.92
N ILE A 217 -1.21 -7.70 -18.69
CA ILE A 217 -2.29 -8.55 -19.20
C ILE A 217 -2.79 -7.96 -20.52
N THR A 218 -2.68 -8.73 -21.57
CA THR A 218 -3.11 -8.38 -22.93
C THR A 218 -4.10 -9.40 -23.49
N GLU A 219 -4.71 -9.11 -24.63
CA GLU A 219 -5.54 -10.06 -25.35
C GLU A 219 -4.79 -11.34 -25.76
N GLN A 220 -3.47 -11.23 -25.98
CA GLN A 220 -2.59 -12.34 -26.35
C GLN A 220 -2.19 -13.20 -25.16
N GLY A 221 -2.44 -12.73 -23.92
CA GLY A 221 -2.14 -13.43 -22.69
C GLY A 221 -1.42 -12.59 -21.66
N TRP A 222 -0.92 -13.27 -20.64
CA TRP A 222 -0.19 -12.70 -19.53
C TRP A 222 1.31 -12.63 -19.84
N ASN A 223 1.84 -11.42 -19.96
CA ASN A 223 3.24 -11.16 -20.22
C ASN A 223 3.97 -10.85 -18.90
N ILE A 224 4.71 -11.82 -18.37
CA ILE A 224 5.45 -11.72 -17.12
C ILE A 224 6.81 -11.10 -17.41
N GLY A 225 7.07 -9.93 -16.85
CA GLY A 225 8.27 -9.14 -17.11
C GLY A 225 9.39 -9.30 -16.10
N TRP A 226 9.54 -10.46 -15.47
CA TRP A 226 10.54 -10.72 -14.43
C TRP A 226 11.94 -10.99 -15.00
N GLU A 227 12.07 -10.98 -16.32
CA GLU A 227 13.36 -11.12 -16.99
C GLU A 227 14.02 -9.74 -17.15
N GLY A 228 15.23 -9.58 -16.61
CA GLY A 228 16.01 -8.34 -16.71
C GLY A 228 15.99 -7.47 -15.46
N ASN A 229 16.75 -6.38 -15.48
CA ASN A 229 17.02 -5.52 -14.32
C ASN A 229 16.05 -4.32 -14.18
N LYS A 230 15.05 -4.21 -15.06
CA LYS A 230 14.22 -2.98 -15.13
C LYS A 230 13.41 -2.73 -13.86
N ILE A 231 12.86 -3.79 -13.27
CA ILE A 231 12.11 -3.69 -12.01
C ILE A 231 13.06 -3.30 -10.88
N ASP A 232 14.23 -3.94 -10.78
CA ASP A 232 15.24 -3.66 -9.74
C ASP A 232 15.76 -2.21 -9.82
N GLU A 233 15.97 -1.69 -11.03
CA GLU A 233 16.36 -0.30 -11.25
C GLU A 233 15.29 0.70 -10.76
N VAL A 234 14.02 0.37 -10.96
CA VAL A 234 12.90 1.20 -10.49
C VAL A 234 12.75 1.09 -8.97
N ILE A 235 12.85 -0.12 -8.41
CA ILE A 235 12.87 -0.34 -6.96
C ILE A 235 13.98 0.49 -6.32
N ALA A 236 15.20 0.44 -6.84
CA ALA A 236 16.31 1.22 -6.30
C ALA A 236 16.04 2.73 -6.27
N LYS A 237 15.45 3.28 -7.34
CA LYS A 237 15.08 4.71 -7.40
C LYS A 237 13.98 5.07 -6.39
N ILE A 238 12.98 4.21 -6.23
CA ILE A 238 11.89 4.42 -5.27
C ILE A 238 12.42 4.34 -3.84
N VAL A 239 13.27 3.36 -3.54
CA VAL A 239 13.92 3.21 -2.24
C VAL A 239 14.76 4.46 -1.90
N ASP A 240 15.55 4.96 -2.85
CA ASP A 240 16.32 6.20 -2.67
C ASP A 240 15.43 7.46 -2.57
N MET A 241 14.25 7.44 -3.17
CA MET A 241 13.26 8.51 -3.03
C MET A 241 12.63 8.51 -1.64
N ILE A 242 12.27 7.35 -1.11
CA ILE A 242 11.67 7.20 0.22
C ILE A 242 12.67 7.59 1.32
N ALA A 243 13.94 7.24 1.14
CA ALA A 243 14.99 7.52 2.12
C ALA A 243 15.42 9.00 2.19
N GLY A 244 15.09 9.83 1.19
CA GLY A 244 15.41 11.27 1.11
C GLY A 244 16.64 11.53 0.31
#